data_bddfe3bcace3dc3ec0ddb8adbb5240be
#
_entry.id   bddfe3bcace3dc3ec0ddb8adbb5240be
#
_cell.length_a   1.000
_cell.length_b   1.000
_cell.length_c   1.000
_cell.angle_alpha   90.00
_cell.angle_beta   90.00
_cell.angle_gamma   90.00
#
_symmetry.space_group_name_H-M   'P 1'
#
loop_
_entity.id
_entity.type
_entity.pdbx_description
1 polymer ?
#
loop_
_entity_poly.entity_id
_entity_poly.type
_entity_poly.pdbx_seq_one_letter_code
_entity_poly.pdbx_strand_id
1 'polypeptide(L)'
;MNTYAQESKLRLKTKIGADGRCVIEDNFFTPPFKLMAPFYPKDDLAEIMLLAVSPGMMRGDAQDMQLNIGPNCKLRITSQSFEKIHNTEDGFASRDMHIVVGENAFLDFAPFPLIPFENAHFKGNTTISLRSSSQLLYSEIIVAGRVARNELFQFNRLHTKISILQDEKPIYYDNTILDPKTTDMNNMCMFDGYTHYLNLVLVNCPIELFGVREWIEESQGVDGAVSEIASSHLCVKALARGSEPLLHLREKIARFITQTITQKI
;
A
#
# COMPACT_ATOMS: atom_id res chain seq x y z
N MET A 1 -0.40 15.97 31.09
CA MET A 1 -1.02 15.86 29.75
C MET A 1 -0.77 14.45 29.27
N ASN A 2 -1.81 13.75 28.89
CA ASN A 2 -1.68 12.38 28.36
C ASN A 2 -1.05 12.48 26.96
N THR A 3 0.18 12.06 26.79
CA THR A 3 0.93 12.11 25.51
C THR A 3 0.58 10.94 24.58
N TYR A 4 -0.35 10.08 24.99
CA TYR A 4 -0.85 8.96 24.20
C TYR A 4 -2.08 9.40 23.39
N ALA A 5 -2.29 8.80 22.22
CA ALA A 5 -3.40 9.08 21.31
C ALA A 5 -3.34 10.48 20.64
N GLN A 6 -2.15 10.90 20.22
CA GLN A 6 -2.01 12.09 19.39
C GLN A 6 -2.05 11.73 17.91
N GLU A 7 -2.65 12.59 17.12
CA GLU A 7 -2.63 12.45 15.67
C GLU A 7 -1.20 12.66 15.13
N SER A 8 -0.66 11.64 14.49
CA SER A 8 0.63 11.71 13.81
C SER A 8 0.43 12.19 12.38
N LYS A 9 1.23 13.15 11.93
CA LYS A 9 1.08 13.77 10.61
C LYS A 9 2.28 13.49 9.73
N LEU A 10 2.00 13.20 8.46
CA LEU A 10 3.02 13.11 7.41
C LEU A 10 2.54 13.91 6.20
N ARG A 11 3.37 14.83 5.74
CA ARG A 11 3.16 15.58 4.51
C ARG A 11 4.40 15.43 3.65
N LEU A 12 4.23 15.05 2.41
CA LEU A 12 5.29 14.95 1.42
C LEU A 12 4.85 15.63 0.14
N LYS A 13 5.66 16.52 -0.38
CA LYS A 13 5.49 17.10 -1.70
C LYS A 13 6.76 16.92 -2.52
N THR A 14 6.62 16.47 -3.76
CA THR A 14 7.74 16.27 -4.66
C THR A 14 7.64 17.13 -5.91
N LYS A 15 8.78 17.37 -6.55
CA LYS A 15 8.88 18.05 -7.86
C LYS A 15 10.06 17.51 -8.66
N ILE A 16 10.17 17.93 -9.90
CA ILE A 16 11.39 17.74 -10.68
C ILE A 16 12.40 18.80 -10.30
N GLY A 17 13.59 18.37 -9.92
CA GLY A 17 14.74 19.22 -9.63
C GLY A 17 15.41 19.74 -10.89
N ALA A 18 16.43 20.59 -10.71
CA ALA A 18 17.17 21.18 -11.82
C ALA A 18 17.96 20.14 -12.65
N ASP A 19 18.25 18.99 -12.06
CA ASP A 19 18.91 17.84 -12.70
C ASP A 19 17.96 16.88 -13.40
N GLY A 20 16.66 17.21 -13.47
CA GLY A 20 15.62 16.38 -14.07
C GLY A 20 15.13 15.21 -13.19
N ARG A 21 15.61 15.07 -11.96
CA ARG A 21 15.22 14.00 -11.03
C ARG A 21 14.07 14.43 -10.14
N CYS A 22 13.27 13.45 -9.69
CA CYS A 22 12.25 13.68 -8.67
C CYS A 22 12.93 13.95 -7.31
N VAL A 23 12.64 15.09 -6.71
CA VAL A 23 13.20 15.52 -5.41
C VAL A 23 12.07 15.90 -4.45
N ILE A 24 12.35 15.89 -3.16
CA ILE A 24 11.42 16.44 -2.15
C ILE A 24 11.42 17.97 -2.32
N GLU A 25 10.22 18.51 -2.57
CA GLU A 25 10.01 19.97 -2.59
C GLU A 25 9.74 20.50 -1.18
N ASP A 26 8.89 19.79 -0.43
CA ASP A 26 8.52 20.11 0.94
C ASP A 26 8.14 18.85 1.70
N ASN A 27 8.42 18.85 2.99
CA ASN A 27 7.96 17.78 3.87
C ASN A 27 7.70 18.29 5.28
N PHE A 28 6.73 17.66 5.94
CA PHE A 28 6.46 17.86 7.35
C PHE A 28 6.06 16.53 7.96
N PHE A 29 6.59 16.21 9.12
CA PHE A 29 6.18 15.02 9.86
C PHE A 29 6.27 15.21 11.36
N THR A 30 5.40 14.52 12.07
CA THR A 30 5.46 14.41 13.53
C THR A 30 5.81 12.97 13.92
N PRO A 31 6.38 12.74 15.11
CA PRO A 31 6.58 11.38 15.59
C PRO A 31 5.30 10.54 15.49
N PRO A 32 5.39 9.26 15.13
CA PRO A 32 6.61 8.48 14.94
C PRO A 32 7.21 8.54 13.53
N PHE A 33 6.66 9.33 12.62
CA PHE A 33 7.11 9.36 11.24
C PHE A 33 8.50 9.99 11.08
N LYS A 34 9.25 9.43 10.13
CA LYS A 34 10.44 10.02 9.53
C LYS A 34 10.46 9.70 8.03
N LEU A 35 11.04 10.62 7.26
CA LEU A 35 11.32 10.43 5.85
C LEU A 35 12.83 10.33 5.64
N MET A 36 13.26 9.32 4.88
CA MET A 36 14.64 9.26 4.42
C MET A 36 14.82 10.17 3.20
N ALA A 37 16.03 10.69 3.02
CA ALA A 37 16.37 11.38 1.78
C ALA A 37 16.16 10.44 0.57
N PRO A 38 15.70 10.97 -0.57
CA PRO A 38 15.54 10.14 -1.77
C PRO A 38 16.88 9.54 -2.20
N PHE A 39 16.87 8.29 -2.60
CA PHE A 39 17.97 7.69 -3.33
C PHE A 39 17.49 7.25 -4.72
N TYR A 40 18.41 7.00 -5.62
CA TYR A 40 18.11 6.80 -7.03
C TYR A 40 18.70 5.47 -7.48
N PRO A 41 17.94 4.34 -7.36
CA PRO A 41 18.42 3.04 -7.83
C PRO A 41 18.55 2.98 -9.35
N LYS A 42 17.85 3.87 -10.04
CA LYS A 42 17.95 4.14 -11.47
C LYS A 42 17.89 5.65 -11.70
N ASP A 43 18.41 6.12 -12.81
CA ASP A 43 18.66 7.54 -13.06
C ASP A 43 17.44 8.46 -12.89
N ASP A 44 16.25 7.99 -13.21
CA ASP A 44 15.02 8.79 -13.19
C ASP A 44 13.95 8.33 -12.17
N LEU A 45 14.20 7.23 -11.45
CA LEU A 45 13.32 6.74 -10.38
C LEU A 45 13.89 7.10 -9.01
N ALA A 46 13.21 8.00 -8.31
CA ALA A 46 13.49 8.26 -6.91
C ALA A 46 12.85 7.18 -6.02
N GLU A 47 13.53 6.79 -4.95
CA GLU A 47 12.96 5.97 -3.90
C GLU A 47 13.04 6.68 -2.55
N ILE A 48 11.91 6.80 -1.87
CA ILE A 48 11.78 7.39 -0.54
C ILE A 48 11.29 6.32 0.43
N MET A 49 12.01 6.12 1.52
CA MET A 49 11.60 5.21 2.57
C MET A 49 10.91 5.99 3.69
N LEU A 50 9.69 5.56 4.01
CA LEU A 50 8.94 6.01 5.18
C LEU A 50 9.33 5.16 6.39
N LEU A 51 9.65 5.80 7.49
CA LEU A 51 9.91 5.14 8.77
C LEU A 51 8.82 5.52 9.76
N ALA A 52 8.30 4.51 10.47
CA ALA A 52 7.51 4.72 11.68
C ALA A 52 8.36 4.25 12.87
N VAL A 53 8.97 5.19 13.59
CA VAL A 53 9.87 4.90 14.70
C VAL A 53 9.02 4.66 15.97
N SER A 54 8.27 3.56 15.94
CA SER A 54 7.43 3.10 17.06
C SER A 54 7.31 1.57 16.99
N PRO A 55 6.90 0.92 18.09
CA PRO A 55 6.63 -0.52 18.08
C PRO A 55 5.41 -0.90 17.23
N GLY A 56 4.60 0.06 16.81
CA GLY A 56 3.35 -0.07 16.05
C GLY A 56 2.29 0.89 16.54
N MET A 57 1.08 0.82 15.99
CA MET A 57 -0.07 1.63 16.38
C MET A 57 -0.80 1.00 17.56
N MET A 58 -1.23 1.83 18.50
CA MET A 58 -1.96 1.46 19.72
C MET A 58 -3.36 2.08 19.72
N ARG A 59 -4.15 1.79 20.74
CA ARG A 59 -5.47 2.39 20.95
C ARG A 59 -5.42 3.93 20.90
N GLY A 60 -6.26 4.51 20.05
CA GLY A 60 -6.39 5.96 19.90
C GLY A 60 -5.34 6.60 19.01
N ASP A 61 -4.33 5.85 18.53
CA ASP A 61 -3.39 6.38 17.54
C ASP A 61 -4.12 6.68 16.23
N ALA A 62 -3.89 7.86 15.70
CA ALA A 62 -4.38 8.31 14.41
C ALA A 62 -3.21 8.79 13.54
N GLN A 63 -3.19 8.37 12.30
CA GLN A 63 -2.20 8.78 11.30
C GLN A 63 -2.91 9.56 10.19
N ASP A 64 -2.50 10.80 9.94
CA ASP A 64 -2.94 11.63 8.82
C ASP A 64 -1.78 11.82 7.83
N MET A 65 -1.92 11.23 6.65
CA MET A 65 -0.86 11.20 5.64
C MET A 65 -1.33 11.92 4.36
N GLN A 66 -0.53 12.85 3.86
CA GLN A 66 -0.77 13.52 2.58
C GLN A 66 0.49 13.44 1.71
N LEU A 67 0.38 12.79 0.57
CA LEU A 67 1.46 12.56 -0.37
C LEU A 67 1.11 13.23 -1.70
N ASN A 68 1.82 14.29 -2.04
CA ASN A 68 1.62 15.04 -3.28
C ASN A 68 2.80 14.80 -4.22
N ILE A 69 2.59 13.95 -5.23
CA ILE A 69 3.59 13.62 -6.23
C ILE A 69 3.47 14.60 -7.38
N GLY A 70 4.48 15.43 -7.55
CA GLY A 70 4.48 16.49 -8.56
C GLY A 70 4.47 15.95 -10.00
N PRO A 71 4.11 16.80 -10.99
CA PRO A 71 4.11 16.40 -12.40
C PRO A 71 5.47 15.87 -12.85
N ASN A 72 5.46 14.88 -13.74
CA ASN A 72 6.62 14.19 -14.31
C ASN A 72 7.52 13.46 -13.29
N CYS A 73 7.20 13.46 -12.00
CA CYS A 73 7.95 12.73 -10.99
C CYS A 73 7.77 11.22 -11.16
N LYS A 74 8.88 10.46 -11.07
CA LYS A 74 8.85 9.01 -10.94
C LYS A 74 9.33 8.65 -9.55
N LEU A 75 8.44 8.11 -8.74
CA LEU A 75 8.67 7.90 -7.32
C LEU A 75 8.21 6.52 -6.87
N ARG A 76 9.07 5.83 -6.12
CA ARG A 76 8.73 4.68 -5.31
C ARG A 76 8.71 5.08 -3.84
N ILE A 77 7.66 4.71 -3.12
CA ILE A 77 7.56 4.90 -1.67
C ILE A 77 7.51 3.52 -1.02
N THR A 78 8.48 3.26 -0.15
CA THR A 78 8.57 2.03 0.64
C THR A 78 8.44 2.35 2.13
N SER A 79 8.27 1.33 2.97
CA SER A 79 8.38 1.45 4.42
C SER A 79 9.58 0.65 4.95
N GLN A 80 10.06 0.98 6.15
CA GLN A 80 11.20 0.29 6.76
C GLN A 80 10.83 -1.10 7.29
N SER A 81 9.62 -1.25 7.80
CA SER A 81 9.18 -2.45 8.52
C SER A 81 7.69 -2.69 8.34
N PHE A 82 7.26 -3.88 8.73
CA PHE A 82 5.85 -4.21 8.81
C PHE A 82 5.11 -3.29 9.77
N GLU A 83 3.94 -2.81 9.36
CA GLU A 83 3.05 -2.03 10.21
C GLU A 83 2.35 -2.95 11.20
N LYS A 84 2.46 -2.67 12.48
CA LYS A 84 1.86 -3.49 13.54
C LYS A 84 0.72 -2.71 14.18
N ILE A 85 -0.42 -3.36 14.33
CA ILE A 85 -1.54 -2.82 15.10
C ILE A 85 -1.61 -3.64 16.38
N HIS A 86 -1.29 -3.02 17.50
CA HIS A 86 -1.35 -3.67 18.81
C HIS A 86 -2.78 -3.81 19.30
N ASN A 87 -2.94 -4.50 20.44
CA ASN A 87 -4.22 -4.58 21.14
C ASN A 87 -4.77 -3.16 21.39
N THR A 88 -5.97 -2.91 20.90
CA THR A 88 -6.66 -1.62 21.05
C THR A 88 -7.76 -1.65 22.11
N GLU A 89 -7.87 -2.74 22.86
CA GLU A 89 -8.92 -2.94 23.87
C GLU A 89 -10.33 -2.68 23.27
N ASP A 90 -11.05 -1.70 23.79
CA ASP A 90 -12.39 -1.27 23.38
C ASP A 90 -12.38 -0.13 22.32
N GLY A 91 -11.16 0.36 21.95
CA GLY A 91 -10.97 1.43 20.97
C GLY A 91 -10.50 0.91 19.60
N PHE A 92 -9.85 1.80 18.85
CA PHE A 92 -9.24 1.47 17.55
C PHE A 92 -8.03 2.37 17.28
N ALA A 93 -7.19 1.93 16.34
CA ALA A 93 -6.19 2.75 15.67
C ALA A 93 -6.70 3.12 14.27
N SER A 94 -6.31 4.28 13.74
CA SER A 94 -6.78 4.73 12.43
C SER A 94 -5.68 5.33 11.57
N ARG A 95 -5.89 5.25 10.24
CA ARG A 95 -5.07 5.94 9.23
C ARG A 95 -5.99 6.55 8.17
N ASP A 96 -5.84 7.86 7.96
CA ASP A 96 -6.36 8.55 6.80
C ASP A 96 -5.21 8.96 5.89
N MET A 97 -5.23 8.48 4.63
CA MET A 97 -4.18 8.73 3.66
C MET A 97 -4.76 9.33 2.38
N HIS A 98 -4.21 10.47 1.99
CA HIS A 98 -4.55 11.16 0.75
C HIS A 98 -3.32 11.22 -0.14
N ILE A 99 -3.43 10.66 -1.34
CA ILE A 99 -2.37 10.64 -2.35
C ILE A 99 -2.84 11.40 -3.58
N VAL A 100 -2.05 12.34 -4.05
CA VAL A 100 -2.28 13.04 -5.31
C VAL A 100 -1.10 12.75 -6.24
N VAL A 101 -1.38 12.25 -7.44
CA VAL A 101 -0.36 11.96 -8.46
C VAL A 101 -0.57 12.91 -9.63
N GLY A 102 0.42 13.75 -9.88
CA GLY A 102 0.40 14.78 -10.91
C GLY A 102 0.47 14.23 -12.32
N GLU A 103 0.32 15.10 -13.31
CA GLU A 103 0.37 14.75 -14.73
C GLU A 103 1.70 14.08 -15.10
N ASN A 104 1.63 13.02 -15.92
CA ASN A 104 2.78 12.21 -16.39
C ASN A 104 3.66 11.68 -15.24
N ALA A 105 3.19 11.71 -14.00
CA ALA A 105 3.92 11.15 -12.87
C ALA A 105 3.63 9.66 -12.72
N PHE A 106 4.60 8.94 -12.20
CA PHE A 106 4.48 7.54 -11.80
C PHE A 106 4.71 7.41 -10.30
N LEU A 107 3.76 6.76 -9.62
CA LEU A 107 3.90 6.38 -8.23
C LEU A 107 3.85 4.86 -8.08
N ASP A 108 4.89 4.29 -7.49
CA ASP A 108 4.94 2.95 -6.95
C ASP A 108 4.82 3.02 -5.42
N PHE A 109 3.62 2.75 -4.87
CA PHE A 109 3.37 2.74 -3.43
C PHE A 109 3.47 1.32 -2.88
N ALA A 110 4.55 1.04 -2.17
CA ALA A 110 5.01 -0.29 -1.78
C ALA A 110 5.28 -0.42 -0.27
N PRO A 111 4.31 -0.19 0.62
CA PRO A 111 4.51 -0.40 2.05
C PRO A 111 4.69 -1.89 2.35
N PHE A 112 5.42 -2.19 3.43
CA PHE A 112 5.44 -3.55 3.98
C PHE A 112 4.07 -3.94 4.57
N PRO A 113 3.83 -5.26 4.73
CA PRO A 113 2.56 -5.78 5.21
C PRO A 113 2.09 -5.21 6.55
N LEU A 114 0.77 -5.11 6.71
CA LEU A 114 0.08 -4.74 7.94
C LEU A 114 -0.27 -6.00 8.73
N ILE A 115 0.14 -6.04 10.00
CA ILE A 115 -0.07 -7.16 10.92
C ILE A 115 -0.97 -6.71 12.09
N PRO A 116 -2.25 -7.06 12.10
CA PRO A 116 -3.09 -6.86 13.27
C PRO A 116 -2.79 -7.95 14.33
N PHE A 117 -2.45 -7.52 15.55
CA PHE A 117 -2.23 -8.42 16.68
C PHE A 117 -3.58 -8.80 17.33
N GLU A 118 -3.53 -9.74 18.29
CA GLU A 118 -4.70 -10.11 19.08
C GLU A 118 -5.41 -8.88 19.66
N ASN A 119 -6.76 -8.85 19.54
CA ASN A 119 -7.63 -7.74 19.95
C ASN A 119 -7.37 -6.40 19.25
N ALA A 120 -6.63 -6.36 18.16
CA ALA A 120 -6.44 -5.16 17.36
C ALA A 120 -7.76 -4.77 16.65
N HIS A 121 -8.08 -3.48 16.63
CA HIS A 121 -9.09 -2.89 15.78
C HIS A 121 -8.46 -1.75 14.99
N PHE A 122 -8.49 -1.85 13.67
CA PHE A 122 -7.89 -0.87 12.77
C PHE A 122 -8.90 -0.35 11.74
N LYS A 123 -8.83 0.94 11.47
CA LYS A 123 -9.59 1.61 10.40
C LYS A 123 -8.63 2.34 9.49
N GLY A 124 -8.53 1.91 8.25
CA GLY A 124 -7.75 2.55 7.19
C GLY A 124 -8.66 3.19 6.16
N ASN A 125 -8.35 4.40 5.73
CA ASN A 125 -9.01 5.07 4.63
C ASN A 125 -7.95 5.67 3.71
N THR A 126 -7.94 5.27 2.44
CA THR A 126 -6.99 5.73 1.43
C THR A 126 -7.76 6.32 0.26
N THR A 127 -7.49 7.57 -0.05
CA THR A 127 -8.01 8.25 -1.23
C THR A 127 -6.86 8.62 -2.14
N ILE A 128 -6.91 8.19 -3.40
CA ILE A 128 -5.88 8.46 -4.41
C ILE A 128 -6.50 9.23 -5.56
N SER A 129 -5.97 10.40 -5.85
CA SER A 129 -6.41 11.26 -6.96
C SER A 129 -5.34 11.28 -8.06
N LEU A 130 -5.74 10.90 -9.26
CA LEU A 130 -4.88 10.79 -10.44
C LEU A 130 -5.34 11.76 -11.52
N ARG A 131 -4.42 12.20 -12.36
CA ARG A 131 -4.71 12.77 -13.66
C ARG A 131 -4.78 11.68 -14.72
N SER A 132 -5.39 11.95 -15.86
CA SER A 132 -5.52 10.97 -16.96
C SER A 132 -4.19 10.41 -17.46
N SER A 133 -3.10 11.19 -17.38
CA SER A 133 -1.75 10.78 -17.76
C SER A 133 -0.92 10.19 -16.61
N SER A 134 -1.46 10.17 -15.37
CA SER A 134 -0.76 9.60 -14.22
C SER A 134 -0.70 8.08 -14.29
N GLN A 135 0.37 7.51 -13.77
CA GLN A 135 0.55 6.07 -13.62
C GLN A 135 0.66 5.69 -12.14
N LEU A 136 0.01 4.60 -11.75
CA LEU A 136 -0.02 4.14 -10.37
C LEU A 136 0.19 2.63 -10.30
N LEU A 137 1.09 2.22 -9.41
CA LEU A 137 1.16 0.88 -8.84
C LEU A 137 0.93 1.01 -7.33
N TYR A 138 -0.25 0.65 -6.87
CA TYR A 138 -0.62 0.67 -5.46
C TYR A 138 -0.73 -0.75 -4.92
N SER A 139 -0.22 -1.01 -3.73
CA SER A 139 -0.38 -2.31 -3.10
C SER A 139 -0.54 -2.24 -1.59
N GLU A 140 -1.35 -3.14 -1.04
CA GLU A 140 -1.48 -3.44 0.38
C GLU A 140 -1.36 -4.95 0.59
N ILE A 141 -0.66 -5.36 1.64
CA ILE A 141 -0.65 -6.74 2.10
C ILE A 141 -1.16 -6.75 3.54
N ILE A 142 -2.17 -7.56 3.80
CA ILE A 142 -2.76 -7.78 5.14
C ILE A 142 -2.39 -9.18 5.60
N VAL A 143 -1.93 -9.29 6.83
CA VAL A 143 -1.55 -10.56 7.47
C VAL A 143 -2.62 -10.97 8.48
N ALA A 144 -2.88 -12.27 8.60
CA ALA A 144 -3.88 -12.84 9.53
C ALA A 144 -3.57 -12.60 11.02
N GLY A 145 -2.40 -12.05 11.34
CA GLY A 145 -1.91 -11.85 12.71
C GLY A 145 -0.45 -12.23 12.84
N ARG A 146 0.02 -12.55 14.04
CA ARG A 146 1.40 -13.00 14.28
C ARG A 146 1.55 -14.49 13.94
N VAL A 147 1.59 -14.80 12.64
CA VAL A 147 1.58 -16.17 12.09
C VAL A 147 2.64 -17.06 12.75
N ALA A 148 3.87 -16.56 12.95
CA ALA A 148 4.95 -17.31 13.60
C ALA A 148 4.68 -17.66 15.08
N ARG A 149 3.67 -17.04 15.70
CA ARG A 149 3.20 -17.35 17.05
C ARG A 149 1.89 -18.12 17.07
N ASN A 150 1.44 -18.60 15.91
CA ASN A 150 0.14 -19.24 15.74
C ASN A 150 -1.05 -18.39 16.18
N GLU A 151 -0.90 -17.06 16.11
CA GLU A 151 -1.95 -16.07 16.39
C GLU A 151 -2.58 -15.66 15.06
N LEU A 152 -3.62 -16.40 14.66
CA LEU A 152 -4.31 -16.22 13.39
C LEU A 152 -5.72 -15.72 13.63
N PHE A 153 -6.09 -14.61 12.98
CA PHE A 153 -7.44 -14.03 13.02
C PHE A 153 -7.96 -13.76 14.43
N GLN A 154 -7.06 -13.43 15.38
CA GLN A 154 -7.42 -13.10 16.75
C GLN A 154 -7.63 -11.60 16.98
N PHE A 155 -7.51 -10.80 15.93
CA PHE A 155 -7.84 -9.38 15.99
C PHE A 155 -9.37 -9.15 16.08
N ASN A 156 -9.77 -8.00 16.61
CA ASN A 156 -11.18 -7.67 16.75
C ASN A 156 -11.81 -7.31 15.39
N ARG A 157 -11.16 -6.40 14.64
CA ARG A 157 -11.68 -5.98 13.34
C ARG A 157 -10.62 -5.21 12.56
N LEU A 158 -10.54 -5.47 11.28
CA LEU A 158 -9.79 -4.67 10.34
C LEU A 158 -10.76 -4.15 9.26
N HIS A 159 -10.78 -2.84 9.05
CA HIS A 159 -11.61 -2.20 8.06
C HIS A 159 -10.77 -1.23 7.25
N THR A 160 -10.51 -1.56 5.99
CA THR A 160 -9.78 -0.71 5.05
C THR A 160 -10.67 -0.30 3.89
N LYS A 161 -10.55 0.96 3.48
CA LYS A 161 -11.21 1.51 2.32
C LYS A 161 -10.18 2.12 1.39
N ILE A 162 -10.31 1.85 0.11
CA ILE A 162 -9.47 2.44 -0.94
C ILE A 162 -10.40 3.02 -1.99
N SER A 163 -10.21 4.30 -2.29
CA SER A 163 -10.91 5.00 -3.36
C SER A 163 -9.89 5.62 -4.30
N ILE A 164 -9.93 5.23 -5.58
CA ILE A 164 -9.05 5.81 -6.61
C ILE A 164 -9.93 6.58 -7.59
N LEU A 165 -9.61 7.85 -7.76
CA LEU A 165 -10.26 8.75 -8.69
C LEU A 165 -9.29 9.14 -9.80
N GLN A 166 -9.78 9.19 -11.03
CA GLN A 166 -9.06 9.74 -12.18
C GLN A 166 -9.88 10.91 -12.75
N ASP A 167 -9.27 12.09 -12.75
CA ASP A 167 -9.96 13.34 -13.12
C ASP A 167 -11.33 13.46 -12.41
N GLU A 168 -11.30 13.28 -11.07
CA GLU A 168 -12.46 13.36 -10.15
C GLU A 168 -13.49 12.24 -10.31
N LYS A 169 -13.33 11.34 -11.29
CA LYS A 169 -14.23 10.21 -11.50
C LYS A 169 -13.71 8.97 -10.77
N PRO A 170 -14.54 8.27 -9.99
CA PRO A 170 -14.12 7.03 -9.33
C PRO A 170 -13.87 5.94 -10.38
N ILE A 171 -12.67 5.33 -10.32
CA ILE A 171 -12.27 4.22 -11.19
C ILE A 171 -12.07 2.92 -10.41
N TYR A 172 -11.83 3.02 -9.10
CA TYR A 172 -11.68 1.85 -8.22
C TYR A 172 -12.19 2.17 -6.82
N TYR A 173 -12.92 1.25 -6.23
CA TYR A 173 -13.34 1.30 -4.85
C TYR A 173 -13.25 -0.08 -4.22
N ASP A 174 -12.54 -0.18 -3.12
CA ASP A 174 -12.46 -1.38 -2.28
C ASP A 174 -12.89 -1.04 -0.86
N ASN A 175 -13.67 -1.93 -0.25
CA ASN A 175 -14.13 -1.81 1.12
C ASN A 175 -14.00 -3.17 1.80
N THR A 176 -12.81 -3.43 2.32
CA THR A 176 -12.47 -4.70 2.95
C THR A 176 -12.76 -4.64 4.45
N ILE A 177 -13.62 -5.53 4.92
CA ILE A 177 -13.92 -5.72 6.34
C ILE A 177 -13.57 -7.16 6.71
N LEU A 178 -12.58 -7.30 7.59
CA LEU A 178 -12.24 -8.58 8.22
C LEU A 178 -12.67 -8.51 9.67
N ASP A 179 -13.66 -9.31 10.04
CA ASP A 179 -14.24 -9.37 11.38
C ASP A 179 -14.37 -10.85 11.80
N PRO A 180 -13.32 -11.40 12.45
CA PRO A 180 -13.29 -12.81 12.82
C PRO A 180 -14.39 -13.24 13.82
N LYS A 181 -15.04 -12.26 14.48
CA LYS A 181 -16.14 -12.54 15.41
C LYS A 181 -17.45 -12.86 14.69
N THR A 182 -17.61 -12.35 13.48
CA THR A 182 -18.84 -12.49 12.69
C THR A 182 -18.67 -13.36 11.46
N THR A 183 -17.43 -13.61 11.04
CA THR A 183 -17.10 -14.32 9.81
C THR A 183 -16.01 -15.36 10.08
N ASP A 184 -16.24 -16.60 9.65
CA ASP A 184 -15.19 -17.62 9.65
C ASP A 184 -14.11 -17.27 8.58
N MET A 185 -12.96 -16.80 9.04
CA MET A 185 -11.86 -16.39 8.17
C MET A 185 -11.21 -17.58 7.42
N ASN A 186 -11.38 -18.81 7.91
CA ASN A 186 -10.87 -20.00 7.22
C ASN A 186 -11.82 -20.56 6.17
N ASN A 187 -12.99 -19.97 6.02
CA ASN A 187 -13.95 -20.36 4.99
C ASN A 187 -13.33 -20.23 3.58
N MET A 188 -13.72 -21.11 2.67
CA MET A 188 -13.25 -21.12 1.27
C MET A 188 -13.51 -19.82 0.50
N CYS A 189 -14.51 -19.03 0.92
CA CYS A 189 -14.79 -17.72 0.32
C CYS A 189 -14.01 -16.58 0.98
N MET A 190 -13.16 -16.87 1.96
CA MET A 190 -12.32 -15.90 2.68
C MET A 190 -10.86 -16.23 2.46
N PHE A 191 -10.16 -16.78 3.45
CA PHE A 191 -8.72 -17.05 3.35
C PHE A 191 -8.39 -18.50 2.99
N ASP A 192 -9.32 -19.44 3.07
CA ASP A 192 -9.12 -20.86 2.70
C ASP A 192 -7.80 -21.48 3.20
N GLY A 193 -7.48 -21.22 4.46
CA GLY A 193 -6.23 -21.67 5.08
C GLY A 193 -4.97 -20.87 4.69
N TYR A 194 -5.09 -19.83 3.88
CA TYR A 194 -4.05 -18.84 3.67
C TYR A 194 -4.02 -17.83 4.83
N THR A 195 -2.92 -17.08 4.91
CA THR A 195 -2.68 -16.18 6.05
C THR A 195 -2.30 -14.75 5.63
N HIS A 196 -2.11 -14.53 4.33
CA HIS A 196 -1.70 -13.24 3.77
C HIS A 196 -2.58 -12.93 2.56
N TYR A 197 -3.00 -11.67 2.47
CA TYR A 197 -3.84 -11.17 1.38
C TYR A 197 -3.17 -9.95 0.74
N LEU A 198 -2.99 -9.99 -0.56
CA LEU A 198 -2.53 -8.89 -1.39
C LEU A 198 -3.70 -8.27 -2.15
N ASN A 199 -3.83 -6.95 -2.04
CA ASN A 199 -4.61 -6.11 -2.94
C ASN A 199 -3.64 -5.20 -3.70
N LEU A 200 -3.59 -5.32 -5.04
CA LEU A 200 -2.69 -4.54 -5.89
C LEU A 200 -3.49 -3.96 -7.05
N VAL A 201 -3.32 -2.65 -7.27
CA VAL A 201 -4.03 -1.90 -8.31
C VAL A 201 -3.02 -1.22 -9.23
N LEU A 202 -3.24 -1.39 -10.53
CA LEU A 202 -2.44 -0.82 -11.61
C LEU A 202 -3.31 0.14 -12.42
N VAL A 203 -2.89 1.40 -12.55
CA VAL A 203 -3.58 2.40 -13.36
C VAL A 203 -2.63 2.95 -14.41
N ASN A 204 -3.01 2.88 -15.67
CA ASN A 204 -2.22 3.34 -16.83
C ASN A 204 -0.79 2.75 -16.89
N CYS A 205 -0.53 1.62 -16.25
CA CYS A 205 0.77 0.97 -16.30
C CYS A 205 0.96 0.22 -17.63
N PRO A 206 2.18 0.20 -18.20
CA PRO A 206 2.46 -0.47 -19.47
C PRO A 206 2.61 -1.98 -19.28
N ILE A 207 1.53 -2.65 -18.89
CA ILE A 207 1.48 -4.09 -18.63
C ILE A 207 0.12 -4.64 -19.05
N GLU A 208 0.12 -5.82 -19.63
CA GLU A 208 -1.10 -6.49 -20.08
C GLU A 208 -1.59 -7.51 -19.05
N LEU A 209 -2.91 -7.70 -18.98
CA LEU A 209 -3.57 -8.65 -18.09
C LEU A 209 -3.00 -10.06 -18.22
N PHE A 210 -2.74 -10.52 -19.46
CA PHE A 210 -2.25 -11.87 -19.70
C PHE A 210 -0.89 -12.12 -19.04
N GLY A 211 0.05 -11.19 -19.17
CA GLY A 211 1.36 -11.31 -18.52
C GLY A 211 1.29 -11.35 -17.00
N VAL A 212 0.39 -10.55 -16.41
CA VAL A 212 0.18 -10.58 -14.94
C VAL A 212 -0.43 -11.91 -14.52
N ARG A 213 -1.39 -12.45 -15.29
CA ARG A 213 -1.99 -13.77 -15.04
C ARG A 213 -0.94 -14.88 -15.06
N GLU A 214 -0.09 -14.94 -16.07
CA GLU A 214 1.00 -15.92 -16.14
C GLU A 214 1.92 -15.83 -14.92
N TRP A 215 2.25 -14.62 -14.48
CA TRP A 215 3.10 -14.45 -13.30
C TRP A 215 2.44 -14.89 -12.01
N ILE A 216 1.12 -14.74 -11.87
CA ILE A 216 0.38 -15.30 -10.71
C ILE A 216 0.44 -16.83 -10.76
N GLU A 217 0.16 -17.44 -11.92
CA GLU A 217 0.16 -18.89 -12.12
C GLU A 217 1.55 -19.52 -11.90
N GLU A 218 2.62 -18.81 -12.28
CA GLU A 218 4.01 -19.23 -12.05
C GLU A 218 4.48 -19.05 -10.58
N SER A 219 3.79 -18.21 -9.81
CA SER A 219 4.20 -17.88 -8.44
C SER A 219 3.85 -18.99 -7.48
N GLN A 220 4.85 -19.78 -7.08
CA GLN A 220 4.65 -20.88 -6.17
C GLN A 220 4.09 -20.42 -4.81
N GLY A 221 2.99 -21.04 -4.38
CA GLY A 221 2.35 -20.76 -3.09
C GLY A 221 1.49 -19.50 -3.09
N VAL A 222 1.19 -18.94 -4.25
CA VAL A 222 0.25 -17.85 -4.46
C VAL A 222 -1.02 -18.41 -5.10
N ASP A 223 -2.17 -18.07 -4.54
CA ASP A 223 -3.48 -18.27 -5.13
C ASP A 223 -4.10 -16.90 -5.39
N GLY A 224 -4.41 -16.59 -6.63
CA GLY A 224 -4.85 -15.25 -6.97
C GLY A 224 -5.36 -15.10 -8.40
N ALA A 225 -5.89 -13.93 -8.64
CA ALA A 225 -6.40 -13.57 -9.96
C ALA A 225 -6.12 -12.10 -10.28
N VAL A 226 -6.08 -11.80 -11.58
CA VAL A 226 -6.07 -10.45 -12.11
C VAL A 226 -7.37 -10.18 -12.86
N SER A 227 -7.90 -8.99 -12.68
CA SER A 227 -9.10 -8.50 -13.37
C SER A 227 -8.83 -7.15 -14.00
N GLU A 228 -9.39 -6.91 -15.17
CA GLU A 228 -9.45 -5.58 -15.76
C GLU A 228 -10.58 -4.79 -15.08
N ILE A 229 -10.26 -3.60 -14.58
CA ILE A 229 -11.23 -2.71 -13.92
C ILE A 229 -11.83 -1.76 -14.96
N ALA A 230 -10.96 -1.25 -15.84
CA ALA A 230 -11.28 -0.42 -17.00
C ALA A 230 -10.13 -0.55 -18.00
N SER A 231 -10.26 0.00 -19.18
CA SER A 231 -9.18 0.00 -20.17
C SER A 231 -7.87 0.47 -19.57
N SER A 232 -6.84 -0.36 -19.62
CA SER A 232 -5.50 -0.10 -19.05
C SER A 232 -5.40 -0.05 -17.52
N HIS A 233 -6.42 -0.53 -16.79
CA HIS A 233 -6.41 -0.60 -15.33
C HIS A 233 -6.64 -2.03 -14.87
N LEU A 234 -5.77 -2.54 -14.01
CA LEU A 234 -5.84 -3.91 -13.52
C LEU A 234 -5.92 -3.94 -11.99
N CYS A 235 -6.63 -4.94 -11.48
CA CYS A 235 -6.64 -5.28 -10.06
C CYS A 235 -6.16 -6.72 -9.89
N VAL A 236 -5.20 -6.93 -9.00
CA VAL A 236 -4.75 -8.25 -8.56
C VAL A 236 -5.17 -8.45 -7.13
N LYS A 237 -5.86 -9.56 -6.87
CA LYS A 237 -6.14 -10.05 -5.52
C LYS A 237 -5.51 -11.43 -5.38
N ALA A 238 -4.69 -11.61 -4.35
CA ALA A 238 -3.97 -12.86 -4.16
C ALA A 238 -3.80 -13.21 -2.69
N LEU A 239 -3.76 -14.50 -2.41
CA LEU A 239 -3.55 -15.11 -1.12
C LEU A 239 -2.25 -15.91 -1.10
N ALA A 240 -1.59 -15.96 0.07
CA ALA A 240 -0.45 -16.84 0.30
C ALA A 240 -0.34 -17.22 1.77
N ARG A 241 0.51 -18.22 2.08
CA ARG A 241 0.82 -18.62 3.47
C ARG A 241 2.00 -17.86 4.08
N GLY A 242 2.54 -16.87 3.37
CA GLY A 242 3.64 -16.02 3.79
C GLY A 242 3.66 -14.71 3.02
N SER A 243 4.32 -13.69 3.58
CA SER A 243 4.48 -12.39 2.90
C SER A 243 5.39 -12.48 1.69
N GLU A 244 6.42 -13.34 1.74
CA GLU A 244 7.48 -13.39 0.75
C GLU A 244 6.99 -13.72 -0.67
N PRO A 245 6.13 -14.73 -0.91
CA PRO A 245 5.59 -14.98 -2.25
C PRO A 245 4.83 -13.80 -2.83
N LEU A 246 4.02 -13.09 -2.01
CA LEU A 246 3.27 -11.91 -2.43
C LEU A 246 4.18 -10.72 -2.72
N LEU A 247 5.21 -10.51 -1.90
CA LEU A 247 6.22 -9.47 -2.13
C LEU A 247 7.03 -9.76 -3.40
N HIS A 248 7.38 -11.01 -3.67
CA HIS A 248 8.07 -11.40 -4.90
C HIS A 248 7.23 -11.16 -6.14
N LEU A 249 5.95 -11.58 -6.13
CA LEU A 249 5.01 -11.31 -7.22
C LEU A 249 4.88 -9.80 -7.48
N ARG A 250 4.63 -9.04 -6.42
CA ARG A 250 4.51 -7.59 -6.46
C ARG A 250 5.77 -6.93 -7.04
N GLU A 251 6.95 -7.37 -6.61
CA GLU A 251 8.23 -6.84 -7.07
C GLU A 251 8.52 -7.22 -8.53
N LYS A 252 8.13 -8.42 -8.98
CA LYS A 252 8.22 -8.84 -10.38
C LYS A 252 7.43 -7.88 -11.28
N ILE A 253 6.19 -7.56 -10.87
CA ILE A 253 5.32 -6.61 -11.58
C ILE A 253 5.96 -5.21 -11.59
N ALA A 254 6.43 -4.72 -10.43
CA ALA A 254 7.03 -3.41 -10.31
C ALA A 254 8.29 -3.24 -11.17
N ARG A 255 9.16 -4.23 -11.19
CA ARG A 255 10.38 -4.23 -12.02
C ARG A 255 10.08 -4.14 -13.51
N PHE A 256 9.10 -4.91 -13.97
CA PHE A 256 8.68 -4.86 -15.38
C PHE A 256 8.17 -3.47 -15.75
N ILE A 257 7.26 -2.90 -14.96
CA ILE A 257 6.71 -1.55 -15.19
C ILE A 257 7.84 -0.52 -15.19
N THR A 258 8.69 -0.53 -14.16
CA THR A 258 9.78 0.43 -14.03
C THR A 258 10.74 0.35 -15.21
N GLN A 259 11.12 -0.85 -15.67
CA GLN A 259 11.97 -1.01 -16.84
C GLN A 259 11.34 -0.43 -18.10
N THR A 260 10.03 -0.64 -18.27
CA THR A 260 9.32 -0.16 -19.47
C THR A 260 9.18 1.36 -19.50
N ILE A 261 8.90 2.00 -18.33
CA ILE A 261 8.75 3.46 -18.27
C ILE A 261 10.08 4.22 -18.29
N THR A 262 11.21 3.56 -17.93
CA THR A 262 12.56 4.17 -17.99
C THR A 262 13.22 3.98 -19.35
N GLN A 263 12.80 3.02 -20.17
CA GLN A 263 13.34 2.78 -21.53
C GLN A 263 12.72 3.64 -22.63
N LYS A 264 11.65 4.39 -22.33
CA LYS A 264 10.92 5.21 -23.33
C LYS A 264 11.46 6.64 -23.51
N ILE A 265 12.74 6.88 -23.13
CA ILE A 265 13.42 8.18 -23.32
C ILE A 265 14.42 8.09 -24.44
#